data_546a09cb8719ef8350f6f2919d95bcbc
#
_entry.id   546a09cb8719ef8350f6f2919d95bcbc
#
_cell.length_a   1.000
_cell.length_b   1.000
_cell.length_c   1.000
_cell.angle_alpha   90.00
_cell.angle_beta   90.00
_cell.angle_gamma   90.00
#
_symmetry.space_group_name_H-M   'P 1'
#
loop_
_entity.id
_entity.type
_entity.pdbx_description
1 polymer ?
#
loop_
_entity_poly.entity_id
_entity_poly.type
_entity_poly.pdbx_seq_one_letter_code
_entity_poly.pdbx_strand_id
1 'polypeptide(L)'
;MKKIAICIPSYNESENISNITKLVDESLNNLDSKYESIIINCDNNSPDNTNTLFNETETKHKKISVVTSVRGKGINLYNFFKYCLENDIDYSITLDADLKSFESNWIEKYVNELENGYDFLCPLYKRRKEEGNTTNHFVVPVLYSIYGKFIRQPIGGDYAFNRKYIETIMKEEFTPNILEYGIDIFMVVTAIVKGLNIGEVYLGDKIHGASYDKMLKIFRSVALGFSETFNHYSVILDKEDIKYNSFQYELKRCEFRNDFNNVYKEYLNDYNVLDYELYRNEYFTILLEYLKNIKNIDNKLLDEMERLFFYRVISFWDKMDLDNNINWEDLIVKETREMRENYEVKNS
;
A
#
# COMPACT_ATOMS: atom_id res chain seq x y z
N MET A 1 -6.90 28.99 -10.82
CA MET A 1 -7.50 27.66 -11.05
C MET A 1 -6.55 26.66 -10.44
N LYS A 2 -7.00 25.75 -9.58
CA LYS A 2 -6.14 24.73 -8.99
C LYS A 2 -5.81 23.65 -10.02
N LYS A 3 -4.61 23.13 -9.96
CA LYS A 3 -4.14 22.08 -10.88
C LYS A 3 -4.15 20.71 -10.21
N ILE A 4 -4.69 19.72 -10.90
CA ILE A 4 -4.75 18.32 -10.45
C ILE A 4 -3.99 17.44 -11.43
N ALA A 5 -3.11 16.57 -10.90
CA ALA A 5 -2.43 15.55 -11.68
C ALA A 5 -2.81 14.15 -11.20
N ILE A 6 -3.19 13.28 -12.13
CA ILE A 6 -3.47 11.88 -11.86
C ILE A 6 -2.35 11.04 -12.46
N CYS A 7 -1.61 10.33 -11.61
CA CYS A 7 -0.55 9.40 -12.04
C CYS A 7 -1.08 7.98 -12.17
N ILE A 8 -0.77 7.35 -13.27
CA ILE A 8 -0.94 5.91 -13.48
C ILE A 8 0.47 5.32 -13.63
N PRO A 9 1.08 4.82 -12.53
CA PRO A 9 2.38 4.14 -12.62
C PRO A 9 2.19 2.81 -13.33
N SER A 10 3.02 2.49 -14.32
CA SER A 10 2.85 1.31 -15.13
C SER A 10 4.15 0.55 -15.41
N TYR A 11 4.02 -0.77 -15.54
CA TYR A 11 5.01 -1.69 -16.10
C TYR A 11 4.33 -2.96 -16.58
N ASN A 12 4.30 -3.21 -17.89
CA ASN A 12 3.61 -4.34 -18.54
C ASN A 12 2.09 -4.34 -18.27
N GLU A 13 1.44 -3.22 -18.58
CA GLU A 13 0.02 -2.99 -18.33
C GLU A 13 -0.77 -2.79 -19.65
N SER A 14 -0.31 -3.38 -20.75
CA SER A 14 -0.95 -3.23 -22.07
C SER A 14 -2.43 -3.64 -22.09
N GLU A 15 -2.82 -4.60 -21.26
CA GLU A 15 -4.21 -5.05 -21.12
C GLU A 15 -5.12 -4.06 -20.37
N ASN A 16 -4.54 -3.24 -19.49
CA ASN A 16 -5.28 -2.42 -18.53
C ASN A 16 -5.21 -0.91 -18.85
N ILE A 17 -4.06 -0.44 -19.34
CA ILE A 17 -3.72 0.99 -19.40
C ILE A 17 -4.76 1.84 -20.15
N SER A 18 -5.27 1.35 -21.29
CA SER A 18 -6.27 2.09 -22.05
C SER A 18 -7.59 2.24 -21.30
N ASN A 19 -8.01 1.19 -20.60
CA ASN A 19 -9.25 1.19 -19.84
C ASN A 19 -9.18 2.15 -18.64
N ILE A 20 -8.14 2.02 -17.82
CA ILE A 20 -7.99 2.89 -16.64
C ILE A 20 -7.83 4.36 -17.06
N THR A 21 -7.11 4.65 -18.16
CA THR A 21 -6.96 6.01 -18.68
C THR A 21 -8.30 6.63 -19.05
N LYS A 22 -9.20 5.88 -19.74
CA LYS A 22 -10.54 6.34 -20.06
C LYS A 22 -11.40 6.59 -18.81
N LEU A 23 -11.37 5.66 -17.87
CA LEU A 23 -12.13 5.79 -16.62
C LEU A 23 -11.68 7.02 -15.79
N VAL A 24 -10.37 7.28 -15.76
CA VAL A 24 -9.81 8.48 -15.13
C VAL A 24 -10.28 9.73 -15.87
N ASP A 25 -10.19 9.75 -17.21
CA ASP A 25 -10.65 10.88 -18.02
C ASP A 25 -12.15 11.19 -17.82
N GLU A 26 -12.98 10.15 -17.78
CA GLU A 26 -14.41 10.27 -17.48
C GLU A 26 -14.66 10.81 -16.06
N SER A 27 -13.90 10.31 -15.07
CA SER A 27 -13.99 10.76 -13.68
C SER A 27 -13.65 12.25 -13.53
N LEU A 28 -12.66 12.74 -14.26
CA LEU A 28 -12.26 14.14 -14.24
C LEU A 28 -13.35 15.08 -14.78
N ASN A 29 -14.29 14.61 -15.63
CA ASN A 29 -15.43 15.42 -16.04
C ASN A 29 -16.41 15.74 -14.91
N ASN A 30 -16.36 14.98 -13.79
CA ASN A 30 -17.24 15.21 -12.64
C ASN A 30 -16.68 16.29 -11.70
N LEU A 31 -15.42 16.72 -11.91
CA LEU A 31 -14.84 17.77 -11.11
C LEU A 31 -15.35 19.17 -11.54
N ASP A 32 -15.40 20.07 -10.55
CA ASP A 32 -15.74 21.47 -10.77
C ASP A 32 -14.78 22.11 -11.81
N SER A 33 -15.31 23.00 -12.65
CA SER A 33 -14.54 23.79 -13.62
C SER A 33 -13.43 24.67 -13.02
N LYS A 34 -13.36 24.77 -11.69
CA LYS A 34 -12.26 25.44 -10.98
C LYS A 34 -10.92 24.69 -11.03
N TYR A 35 -10.91 23.43 -11.53
CA TYR A 35 -9.71 22.60 -11.64
C TYR A 35 -9.24 22.48 -13.09
N GLU A 36 -7.92 22.55 -13.25
CA GLU A 36 -7.23 22.14 -14.49
C GLU A 36 -6.59 20.76 -14.23
N SER A 37 -6.94 19.77 -15.05
CA SER A 37 -6.54 18.37 -14.80
C SER A 37 -5.61 17.83 -15.90
N ILE A 38 -4.67 16.96 -15.47
CA ILE A 38 -3.77 16.25 -16.38
C ILE A 38 -3.63 14.78 -15.93
N ILE A 39 -3.59 13.86 -16.90
CA ILE A 39 -3.34 12.43 -16.70
C ILE A 39 -1.89 12.13 -17.08
N ILE A 40 -1.17 11.44 -16.20
CA ILE A 40 0.25 11.16 -16.36
C ILE A 40 0.48 9.65 -16.26
N ASN A 41 0.94 9.03 -17.34
CA ASN A 41 1.48 7.69 -17.27
C ASN A 41 2.96 7.75 -16.91
N CYS A 42 3.35 7.20 -15.76
CA CYS A 42 4.76 7.00 -15.39
C CYS A 42 5.13 5.54 -15.70
N ASP A 43 5.82 5.33 -16.82
CA ASP A 43 6.11 4.00 -17.36
C ASP A 43 7.58 3.60 -17.20
N ASN A 44 7.82 2.41 -16.67
CA ASN A 44 9.16 1.83 -16.53
C ASN A 44 9.70 1.21 -17.84
N ASN A 45 9.46 1.88 -18.98
CA ASN A 45 9.84 1.41 -20.31
C ASN A 45 9.31 0.02 -20.61
N SER A 46 8.00 -0.12 -20.54
CA SER A 46 7.28 -1.38 -20.76
C SER A 46 7.54 -1.92 -22.17
N PRO A 47 7.96 -3.19 -22.32
CA PRO A 47 8.18 -3.81 -23.63
C PRO A 47 6.90 -4.26 -24.33
N ASP A 48 5.73 -4.23 -23.68
CA ASP A 48 4.45 -4.78 -24.11
C ASP A 48 3.50 -3.75 -24.77
N ASN A 49 4.02 -2.64 -25.27
CA ASN A 49 3.27 -1.53 -25.84
C ASN A 49 2.41 -0.70 -24.86
N THR A 50 2.54 -0.85 -23.55
CA THR A 50 1.79 -0.07 -22.56
C THR A 50 1.82 1.43 -22.87
N ASN A 51 3.02 2.00 -23.05
CA ASN A 51 3.17 3.42 -23.35
C ASN A 51 2.53 3.85 -24.67
N THR A 52 2.62 3.03 -25.70
CA THR A 52 1.96 3.30 -27.00
C THR A 52 0.45 3.34 -26.84
N LEU A 53 -0.13 2.34 -26.17
CA LEU A 53 -1.57 2.26 -25.93
C LEU A 53 -2.09 3.42 -25.08
N PHE A 54 -1.32 3.85 -24.06
CA PHE A 54 -1.66 5.06 -23.31
C PHE A 54 -1.76 6.28 -24.23
N ASN A 55 -0.75 6.49 -25.08
CA ASN A 55 -0.70 7.66 -25.95
C ASN A 55 -1.79 7.63 -27.06
N GLU A 56 -2.16 6.46 -27.54
CA GLU A 56 -3.24 6.27 -28.54
C GLU A 56 -4.64 6.35 -27.94
N THR A 57 -4.81 6.19 -26.63
CA THR A 57 -6.11 6.29 -25.96
C THR A 57 -6.65 7.72 -26.08
N GLU A 58 -7.82 7.92 -26.67
CA GLU A 58 -8.46 9.23 -26.76
C GLU A 58 -8.96 9.69 -25.38
N THR A 59 -8.66 10.94 -25.02
CA THR A 59 -9.07 11.59 -23.78
C THR A 59 -9.48 13.05 -24.04
N LYS A 60 -10.37 13.58 -23.23
CA LYS A 60 -10.72 15.00 -23.25
C LYS A 60 -9.71 15.87 -22.50
N HIS A 61 -9.17 15.33 -21.41
CA HIS A 61 -8.16 16.02 -20.62
C HIS A 61 -6.76 15.81 -21.20
N LYS A 62 -5.89 16.75 -20.92
CA LYS A 62 -4.47 16.66 -21.28
C LYS A 62 -3.85 15.41 -20.66
N LYS A 63 -3.02 14.71 -21.41
CA LYS A 63 -2.24 13.59 -20.91
C LYS A 63 -0.82 13.65 -21.40
N ILE A 64 0.08 13.08 -20.62
CA ILE A 64 1.50 12.93 -20.96
C ILE A 64 2.02 11.58 -20.47
N SER A 65 3.10 11.12 -21.08
CA SER A 65 3.84 9.96 -20.61
C SER A 65 5.25 10.35 -20.17
N VAL A 66 5.66 9.85 -19.01
CA VAL A 66 7.01 9.98 -18.45
C VAL A 66 7.62 8.58 -18.42
N VAL A 67 8.57 8.33 -19.32
CA VAL A 67 9.18 7.01 -19.47
C VAL A 67 10.57 6.99 -18.83
N THR A 68 10.86 5.96 -18.04
CA THR A 68 12.17 5.74 -17.43
C THR A 68 12.64 4.31 -17.65
N SER A 69 13.91 4.12 -17.92
CA SER A 69 14.53 2.79 -18.07
C SER A 69 14.81 2.09 -16.72
N VAL A 70 14.73 2.82 -15.63
CA VAL A 70 14.90 2.26 -14.28
C VAL A 70 13.58 1.66 -13.83
N ARG A 71 13.60 0.40 -13.37
CA ARG A 71 12.42 -0.30 -12.88
C ARG A 71 12.19 -0.03 -11.41
N GLY A 72 10.93 0.13 -11.03
CA GLY A 72 10.49 0.27 -9.66
C GLY A 72 9.26 1.17 -9.55
N LYS A 73 8.33 0.85 -8.66
CA LYS A 73 7.18 1.71 -8.37
C LYS A 73 7.64 3.07 -7.84
N GLY A 74 8.65 3.05 -6.97
CA GLY A 74 9.18 4.27 -6.35
C GLY A 74 9.78 5.25 -7.35
N ILE A 75 10.50 4.78 -8.39
CA ILE A 75 11.03 5.69 -9.41
C ILE A 75 9.92 6.33 -10.25
N ASN A 76 8.81 5.62 -10.50
CA ASN A 76 7.65 6.20 -11.17
C ASN A 76 7.05 7.33 -10.33
N LEU A 77 6.87 7.10 -9.01
CA LEU A 77 6.34 8.11 -8.10
C LEU A 77 7.31 9.27 -7.90
N TYR A 78 8.61 9.01 -7.81
CA TYR A 78 9.62 10.07 -7.77
C TYR A 78 9.53 11.01 -8.98
N ASN A 79 9.46 10.45 -10.20
CA ASN A 79 9.33 11.21 -11.42
C ASN A 79 7.99 11.98 -11.47
N PHE A 80 6.92 11.37 -10.97
CA PHE A 80 5.63 12.05 -10.83
C PHE A 80 5.71 13.24 -9.86
N PHE A 81 6.29 13.07 -8.68
CA PHE A 81 6.45 14.16 -7.71
C PHE A 81 7.31 15.28 -8.26
N LYS A 82 8.39 14.95 -8.96
CA LYS A 82 9.22 15.92 -9.64
C LYS A 82 8.41 16.73 -10.66
N TYR A 83 7.64 16.06 -11.51
CA TYR A 83 6.74 16.72 -12.46
C TYR A 83 5.74 17.65 -11.75
N CYS A 84 5.16 17.20 -10.65
CA CYS A 84 4.20 18.00 -9.88
C CYS A 84 4.81 19.30 -9.35
N LEU A 85 6.04 19.26 -8.86
CA LEU A 85 6.74 20.46 -8.40
C LEU A 85 7.07 21.43 -9.55
N GLU A 86 7.58 20.89 -10.67
CA GLU A 86 7.97 21.69 -11.85
C GLU A 86 6.78 22.37 -12.55
N ASN A 87 5.56 21.82 -12.38
CA ASN A 87 4.35 22.32 -13.06
C ASN A 87 3.33 22.96 -12.11
N ASP A 88 3.70 23.23 -10.86
CA ASP A 88 2.85 23.85 -9.87
C ASP A 88 1.51 23.13 -9.66
N ILE A 89 1.57 21.80 -9.49
CA ILE A 89 0.39 20.97 -9.20
C ILE A 89 -0.02 21.17 -7.74
N ASP A 90 -1.29 21.44 -7.50
CA ASP A 90 -1.86 21.65 -6.16
C ASP A 90 -2.25 20.32 -5.51
N TYR A 91 -2.88 19.44 -6.28
CA TYR A 91 -3.34 18.12 -5.84
C TYR A 91 -2.88 17.03 -6.77
N SER A 92 -2.43 15.95 -6.21
CA SER A 92 -1.88 14.81 -6.94
C SER A 92 -2.51 13.52 -6.45
N ILE A 93 -2.86 12.63 -7.36
CA ILE A 93 -3.47 11.33 -7.05
C ILE A 93 -2.72 10.25 -7.83
N THR A 94 -2.44 9.13 -7.18
CA THR A 94 -1.89 7.94 -7.85
C THR A 94 -2.96 6.85 -7.91
N LEU A 95 -3.04 6.14 -9.02
CA LEU A 95 -3.98 5.04 -9.23
C LEU A 95 -3.25 3.88 -9.92
N ASP A 96 -3.33 2.68 -9.33
CA ASP A 96 -2.73 1.48 -9.91
C ASP A 96 -3.34 1.19 -11.29
N ALA A 97 -2.52 0.79 -12.26
CA ALA A 97 -2.96 0.58 -13.65
C ALA A 97 -3.91 -0.61 -13.82
N ASP A 98 -3.84 -1.61 -12.94
CA ASP A 98 -4.61 -2.86 -12.99
C ASP A 98 -5.94 -2.83 -12.21
N LEU A 99 -6.38 -1.63 -11.78
CA LEU A 99 -7.64 -1.44 -11.08
C LEU A 99 -8.85 -1.79 -11.96
N LYS A 100 -9.65 -2.77 -11.51
CA LYS A 100 -10.89 -3.20 -12.16
C LYS A 100 -12.15 -2.64 -11.48
N SER A 101 -12.02 -2.13 -10.27
CA SER A 101 -13.12 -1.60 -9.44
C SER A 101 -13.10 -0.09 -9.31
N PHE A 102 -12.35 0.63 -10.14
CA PHE A 102 -12.30 2.08 -10.09
C PHE A 102 -13.71 2.67 -10.33
N GLU A 103 -14.15 3.53 -9.41
CA GLU A 103 -15.42 4.25 -9.50
C GLU A 103 -15.17 5.74 -9.83
N SER A 104 -16.04 6.32 -10.64
CA SER A 104 -15.89 7.71 -11.13
C SER A 104 -15.89 8.78 -10.02
N ASN A 105 -16.30 8.44 -8.79
CA ASN A 105 -16.29 9.35 -7.65
C ASN A 105 -15.01 9.30 -6.80
N TRP A 106 -14.05 8.41 -7.10
CA TRP A 106 -12.84 8.28 -6.27
C TRP A 106 -11.99 9.55 -6.30
N ILE A 107 -11.81 10.14 -7.49
CA ILE A 107 -11.02 11.37 -7.64
C ILE A 107 -11.68 12.52 -6.88
N GLU A 108 -13.00 12.67 -6.99
CA GLU A 108 -13.76 13.68 -6.26
C GLU A 108 -13.66 13.49 -4.73
N LYS A 109 -13.78 12.25 -4.23
CA LYS A 109 -13.59 11.96 -2.80
C LYS A 109 -12.22 12.40 -2.30
N TYR A 110 -11.15 12.07 -3.04
CA TYR A 110 -9.80 12.50 -2.68
C TYR A 110 -9.63 14.02 -2.70
N VAL A 111 -10.11 14.67 -3.76
CA VAL A 111 -10.01 16.12 -3.89
C VAL A 111 -10.74 16.84 -2.75
N ASN A 112 -11.93 16.35 -2.38
CA ASN A 112 -12.70 16.93 -1.28
C ASN A 112 -11.95 16.85 0.06
N GLU A 113 -11.30 15.73 0.36
CA GLU A 113 -10.53 15.59 1.61
C GLU A 113 -9.24 16.41 1.57
N LEU A 114 -8.58 16.54 0.43
CA LEU A 114 -7.44 17.47 0.28
C LEU A 114 -7.87 18.95 0.48
N GLU A 115 -9.07 19.32 0.00
CA GLU A 115 -9.66 20.64 0.25
C GLU A 115 -10.00 20.83 1.74
N ASN A 116 -10.35 19.76 2.47
CA ASN A 116 -10.60 19.77 3.92
C ASN A 116 -9.30 19.88 4.75
N GLY A 117 -8.13 19.96 4.10
CA GLY A 117 -6.85 20.24 4.74
C GLY A 117 -6.01 19.01 5.08
N TYR A 118 -6.32 17.84 4.54
CA TYR A 118 -5.39 16.72 4.61
C TYR A 118 -4.20 16.95 3.68
N ASP A 119 -3.02 16.52 4.13
CA ASP A 119 -1.78 16.62 3.36
C ASP A 119 -1.51 15.34 2.56
N PHE A 120 -1.87 14.19 3.14
CA PHE A 120 -1.70 12.84 2.59
C PHE A 120 -2.92 11.97 2.90
N LEU A 121 -3.41 11.26 1.88
CA LEU A 121 -4.57 10.39 1.99
C LEU A 121 -4.23 8.97 1.55
N CYS A 122 -4.46 8.02 2.46
CA CYS A 122 -4.43 6.60 2.16
C CYS A 122 -5.81 6.10 1.68
N PRO A 123 -5.87 5.12 0.79
CA PRO A 123 -7.12 4.48 0.47
C PRO A 123 -7.60 3.60 1.61
N LEU A 124 -8.91 3.52 1.78
CA LEU A 124 -9.56 2.55 2.66
C LEU A 124 -10.52 1.71 1.83
N TYR A 125 -10.14 0.48 1.57
CA TYR A 125 -10.93 -0.45 0.79
C TYR A 125 -11.64 -1.46 1.65
N LYS A 126 -12.77 -1.90 1.15
CA LYS A 126 -13.41 -3.12 1.58
C LYS A 126 -12.56 -4.32 1.12
N ARG A 127 -12.03 -5.08 2.06
CA ARG A 127 -11.13 -6.21 1.80
C ARG A 127 -11.69 -7.50 2.39
N ARG A 128 -11.34 -8.60 1.76
CA ARG A 128 -11.56 -9.93 2.31
C ARG A 128 -10.42 -10.29 3.25
N LYS A 129 -10.64 -11.26 4.13
CA LYS A 129 -9.61 -11.77 5.05
C LYS A 129 -8.38 -12.34 4.34
N GLU A 130 -8.54 -12.80 3.09
CA GLU A 130 -7.48 -13.33 2.23
C GLU A 130 -6.67 -12.23 1.52
N GLU A 131 -7.11 -10.99 1.59
CA GLU A 131 -6.48 -9.86 0.89
C GLU A 131 -5.68 -8.99 1.85
N GLY A 132 -4.68 -8.28 1.30
CA GLY A 132 -3.87 -7.35 2.07
C GLY A 132 -3.01 -8.02 3.15
N ASN A 133 -2.55 -9.25 2.93
CA ASN A 133 -1.82 -10.04 3.92
C ASN A 133 -0.58 -9.31 4.47
N THR A 134 0.25 -8.73 3.60
CA THR A 134 1.42 -7.95 4.01
C THR A 134 0.99 -6.73 4.86
N THR A 135 -0.08 -6.04 4.45
CA THR A 135 -0.65 -4.93 5.22
C THR A 135 -1.09 -5.39 6.61
N ASN A 136 -1.93 -6.43 6.67
CA ASN A 136 -2.60 -6.87 7.90
C ASN A 136 -1.64 -7.49 8.92
N HIS A 137 -0.73 -8.33 8.44
CA HIS A 137 0.11 -9.14 9.33
C HIS A 137 1.52 -8.57 9.55
N PHE A 138 1.96 -7.61 8.74
CA PHE A 138 3.28 -7.01 8.89
C PHE A 138 3.23 -5.49 9.04
N VAL A 139 2.72 -4.77 8.01
CA VAL A 139 2.89 -3.32 7.98
C VAL A 139 2.14 -2.61 9.11
N VAL A 140 0.86 -2.94 9.31
CA VAL A 140 0.03 -2.30 10.35
C VAL A 140 0.61 -2.54 11.75
N PRO A 141 0.92 -3.80 12.18
CA PRO A 141 1.50 -4.04 13.49
C PRO A 141 2.86 -3.36 13.69
N VAL A 142 3.75 -3.41 12.68
CA VAL A 142 5.09 -2.81 12.76
C VAL A 142 5.03 -1.27 12.76
N LEU A 143 4.22 -0.69 11.89
CA LEU A 143 4.00 0.77 11.83
C LEU A 143 3.50 1.30 13.18
N TYR A 144 2.47 0.67 13.73
CA TYR A 144 1.94 1.06 15.04
C TYR A 144 2.93 0.82 16.16
N SER A 145 3.72 -0.27 16.10
CA SER A 145 4.75 -0.57 17.12
C SER A 145 5.86 0.47 17.16
N ILE A 146 6.24 1.07 16.04
CA ILE A 146 7.33 2.07 15.98
C ILE A 146 6.80 3.50 16.10
N TYR A 147 5.78 3.83 15.33
CA TYR A 147 5.34 5.21 15.15
C TYR A 147 4.03 5.53 15.88
N GLY A 148 3.43 4.56 16.57
CA GLY A 148 2.21 4.77 17.36
C GLY A 148 0.98 5.20 16.56
N LYS A 149 1.07 5.23 15.23
CA LYS A 149 0.00 5.67 14.34
C LYS A 149 -0.69 4.48 13.69
N PHE A 150 -2.00 4.38 13.89
CA PHE A 150 -2.79 3.36 13.22
C PHE A 150 -3.37 3.89 11.91
N ILE A 151 -2.99 3.28 10.81
CA ILE A 151 -3.56 3.49 9.47
C ILE A 151 -3.96 2.12 8.95
N ARG A 152 -5.21 1.97 8.54
CA ARG A 152 -5.75 0.64 8.24
C ARG A 152 -5.14 -0.01 7.01
N GLN A 153 -4.89 0.80 5.95
CA GLN A 153 -4.32 0.31 4.70
C GLN A 153 -3.18 1.22 4.20
N PRO A 154 -2.06 1.28 4.95
CA PRO A 154 -0.97 2.23 4.67
C PRO A 154 -0.23 1.95 3.36
N ILE A 155 -0.30 0.73 2.82
CA ILE A 155 0.30 0.34 1.53
C ILE A 155 -0.78 -0.04 0.52
N GLY A 156 -1.83 0.77 0.43
CA GLY A 156 -2.99 0.50 -0.42
C GLY A 156 -2.79 0.72 -1.92
N GLY A 157 -1.73 1.43 -2.32
CA GLY A 157 -1.34 1.65 -3.72
C GLY A 157 -1.89 2.93 -4.34
N ASP A 158 -3.09 3.32 -3.98
CA ASP A 158 -3.80 4.48 -4.53
C ASP A 158 -3.81 5.60 -3.50
N TYR A 159 -3.12 6.69 -3.74
CA TYR A 159 -2.92 7.76 -2.75
C TYR A 159 -3.30 9.12 -3.31
N ALA A 160 -3.57 10.07 -2.41
CA ALA A 160 -3.67 11.45 -2.80
C ALA A 160 -2.81 12.36 -1.90
N PHE A 161 -2.32 13.44 -2.50
CA PHE A 161 -1.36 14.34 -1.88
C PHE A 161 -1.70 15.79 -2.22
N ASN A 162 -1.50 16.69 -1.26
CA ASN A 162 -1.40 18.11 -1.58
C ASN A 162 0.05 18.51 -1.90
N ARG A 163 0.25 19.71 -2.38
CA ARG A 163 1.57 20.26 -2.72
C ARG A 163 2.54 20.24 -1.54
N LYS A 164 2.08 20.57 -0.34
CA LYS A 164 2.90 20.59 0.89
C LYS A 164 3.52 19.23 1.17
N TYR A 165 2.75 18.14 0.97
CA TYR A 165 3.29 16.79 1.11
C TYR A 165 4.42 16.52 0.11
N ILE A 166 4.20 16.84 -1.17
CA ILE A 166 5.19 16.61 -2.23
C ILE A 166 6.47 17.42 -1.99
N GLU A 167 6.33 18.69 -1.61
CA GLU A 167 7.47 19.54 -1.23
C GLU A 167 8.24 19.00 -0.02
N THR A 168 7.57 18.27 0.86
CA THR A 168 8.18 17.67 2.04
C THR A 168 8.95 16.39 1.68
N ILE A 169 8.32 15.46 0.98
CA ILE A 169 8.94 14.18 0.65
C ILE A 169 10.11 14.34 -0.34
N MET A 170 10.03 15.27 -1.26
CA MET A 170 11.10 15.53 -2.24
C MET A 170 12.37 16.19 -1.67
N LYS A 171 12.37 16.53 -0.38
CA LYS A 171 13.57 16.93 0.36
C LYS A 171 14.30 15.76 0.99
N GLU A 172 13.67 14.59 1.04
CA GLU A 172 14.22 13.38 1.63
C GLU A 172 15.07 12.60 0.60
N GLU A 173 15.96 11.75 1.09
CA GLU A 173 16.78 10.89 0.23
C GLU A 173 16.01 9.62 -0.17
N PHE A 174 15.96 9.34 -1.46
CA PHE A 174 15.36 8.12 -2.01
C PHE A 174 16.44 7.07 -2.25
N THR A 175 16.53 6.08 -1.37
CA THR A 175 17.45 4.95 -1.49
C THR A 175 17.00 3.95 -2.58
N PRO A 176 17.87 3.05 -3.06
CA PRO A 176 17.51 2.08 -4.09
C PRO A 176 16.25 1.25 -3.78
N ASN A 177 16.09 0.75 -2.54
CA ASN A 177 14.90 -0.03 -2.18
C ASN A 177 13.64 0.84 -2.06
N ILE A 178 13.78 2.11 -1.65
CA ILE A 178 12.66 3.08 -1.66
C ILE A 178 12.22 3.34 -3.10
N LEU A 179 13.15 3.43 -4.05
CA LEU A 179 12.83 3.59 -5.48
C LEU A 179 12.18 2.34 -6.11
N GLU A 180 12.17 1.20 -5.42
CA GLU A 180 11.40 -0.01 -5.79
C GLU A 180 10.04 -0.04 -5.06
N TYR A 181 9.80 -1.07 -4.24
CA TYR A 181 8.54 -1.28 -3.50
C TYR A 181 8.55 -0.71 -2.07
N GLY A 182 9.69 -0.22 -1.58
CA GLY A 182 9.79 0.46 -0.28
C GLY A 182 9.09 1.83 -0.25
N ILE A 183 8.71 2.36 -1.41
CA ILE A 183 8.13 3.70 -1.54
C ILE A 183 6.85 3.87 -0.74
N ASP A 184 5.96 2.87 -0.72
CA ASP A 184 4.68 3.00 -0.02
C ASP A 184 4.89 3.24 1.49
N ILE A 185 5.81 2.49 2.12
CA ILE A 185 6.18 2.69 3.52
C ILE A 185 6.87 4.04 3.74
N PHE A 186 7.81 4.39 2.87
CA PHE A 186 8.54 5.64 2.95
C PHE A 186 7.59 6.85 2.92
N MET A 187 6.60 6.83 2.03
CA MET A 187 5.58 7.88 1.91
C MET A 187 4.78 8.06 3.20
N VAL A 188 4.27 6.97 3.76
CA VAL A 188 3.46 6.99 4.98
C VAL A 188 4.28 7.43 6.19
N VAL A 189 5.47 6.85 6.37
CA VAL A 189 6.35 7.18 7.50
C VAL A 189 6.83 8.62 7.41
N THR A 190 7.17 9.11 6.21
CA THR A 190 7.50 10.53 6.01
C THR A 190 6.36 11.44 6.48
N ALA A 191 5.12 11.15 6.09
CA ALA A 191 3.97 11.93 6.53
C ALA A 191 3.82 11.93 8.06
N ILE A 192 3.99 10.77 8.71
CA ILE A 192 3.91 10.63 10.16
C ILE A 192 5.01 11.43 10.85
N VAL A 193 6.28 11.20 10.48
CA VAL A 193 7.45 11.80 11.15
C VAL A 193 7.51 13.32 10.95
N LYS A 194 7.05 13.80 9.79
CA LYS A 194 6.99 15.25 9.51
C LYS A 194 5.73 15.92 10.08
N GLY A 195 4.88 15.20 10.80
CA GLY A 195 3.68 15.75 11.43
C GLY A 195 2.65 16.29 10.43
N LEU A 196 2.56 15.66 9.26
CA LEU A 196 1.58 16.02 8.24
C LEU A 196 0.19 15.48 8.60
N ASN A 197 -0.85 16.14 8.09
CA ASN A 197 -2.23 15.71 8.32
C ASN A 197 -2.58 14.53 7.40
N ILE A 198 -2.73 13.34 7.99
CA ILE A 198 -2.98 12.09 7.28
C ILE A 198 -4.45 11.69 7.45
N GLY A 199 -5.11 11.33 6.35
CA GLY A 199 -6.47 10.80 6.35
C GLY A 199 -6.58 9.47 5.62
N GLU A 200 -7.75 8.83 5.76
CA GLU A 200 -8.13 7.63 5.04
C GLU A 200 -9.44 7.89 4.29
N VAL A 201 -9.50 7.52 3.01
CA VAL A 201 -10.67 7.74 2.16
C VAL A 201 -11.28 6.41 1.75
N TYR A 202 -12.54 6.19 2.11
CA TYR A 202 -13.26 4.99 1.73
C TYR A 202 -13.63 4.97 0.24
N LEU A 203 -13.09 3.99 -0.46
CA LEU A 203 -13.20 3.84 -1.91
C LEU A 203 -14.02 2.62 -2.36
N GLY A 204 -14.64 1.89 -1.42
CA GLY A 204 -15.41 0.69 -1.76
C GLY A 204 -14.54 -0.55 -1.95
N ASP A 205 -14.89 -1.41 -2.87
CA ASP A 205 -14.15 -2.65 -3.13
C ASP A 205 -12.87 -2.38 -3.92
N LYS A 206 -11.76 -3.10 -3.65
CA LYS A 206 -10.59 -3.12 -4.53
C LYS A 206 -10.52 -4.46 -5.26
N ILE A 207 -10.70 -4.44 -6.58
CA ILE A 207 -10.52 -5.59 -7.46
C ILE A 207 -9.34 -5.29 -8.38
N HIS A 208 -8.30 -6.10 -8.28
CA HIS A 208 -7.09 -6.02 -9.10
C HIS A 208 -6.60 -7.43 -9.43
N GLY A 209 -5.54 -7.55 -10.23
CA GLY A 209 -4.91 -8.84 -10.52
C GLY A 209 -4.42 -9.54 -9.24
N ALA A 210 -4.56 -10.86 -9.16
CA ALA A 210 -4.04 -11.63 -8.04
C ALA A 210 -2.50 -11.58 -8.02
N SER A 211 -1.91 -11.32 -6.86
CA SER A 211 -0.45 -11.21 -6.67
C SER A 211 0.10 -12.32 -5.76
N TYR A 212 -0.58 -13.48 -5.69
CA TYR A 212 -0.17 -14.57 -4.78
C TYR A 212 1.21 -15.12 -5.10
N ASP A 213 1.55 -15.24 -6.37
CA ASP A 213 2.86 -15.66 -6.87
C ASP A 213 4.00 -14.72 -6.44
N LYS A 214 3.67 -13.47 -6.09
CA LYS A 214 4.61 -12.43 -5.68
C LYS A 214 4.56 -12.12 -4.19
N MET A 215 3.65 -12.75 -3.42
CA MET A 215 3.37 -12.37 -2.03
C MET A 215 4.62 -12.33 -1.15
N LEU A 216 5.44 -13.38 -1.14
CA LEU A 216 6.66 -13.43 -0.34
C LEU A 216 7.71 -12.41 -0.81
N LYS A 217 7.85 -12.24 -2.13
CA LYS A 217 8.74 -11.21 -2.69
C LYS A 217 8.32 -9.80 -2.28
N ILE A 218 7.01 -9.51 -2.32
CA ILE A 218 6.47 -8.22 -1.87
C ILE A 218 6.72 -8.05 -0.37
N PHE A 219 6.44 -9.07 0.45
CA PHE A 219 6.71 -9.04 1.88
C PHE A 219 8.17 -8.67 2.18
N ARG A 220 9.13 -9.37 1.55
CA ARG A 220 10.57 -9.12 1.73
C ARG A 220 10.96 -7.70 1.33
N SER A 221 10.49 -7.23 0.17
CA SER A 221 10.78 -5.88 -0.31
C SER A 221 10.21 -4.80 0.63
N VAL A 222 9.01 -5.02 1.15
CA VAL A 222 8.37 -4.12 2.12
C VAL A 222 9.13 -4.12 3.44
N ALA A 223 9.59 -5.30 3.93
CA ALA A 223 10.38 -5.40 5.16
C ALA A 223 11.73 -4.67 5.05
N LEU A 224 12.42 -4.81 3.92
CA LEU A 224 13.66 -4.06 3.65
C LEU A 224 13.41 -2.56 3.54
N GLY A 225 12.38 -2.15 2.80
CA GLY A 225 11.99 -0.74 2.68
C GLY A 225 11.61 -0.11 4.02
N PHE A 226 10.99 -0.90 4.91
CA PHE A 226 10.68 -0.44 6.27
C PHE A 226 11.96 -0.21 7.10
N SER A 227 12.92 -1.14 7.03
CA SER A 227 14.22 -1.00 7.69
C SER A 227 14.99 0.24 7.20
N GLU A 228 15.06 0.46 5.90
CA GLU A 228 15.71 1.65 5.33
C GLU A 228 15.02 2.94 5.76
N THR A 229 13.69 2.96 5.72
CA THR A 229 12.90 4.11 6.17
C THR A 229 13.13 4.39 7.66
N PHE A 230 13.20 3.33 8.49
CA PHE A 230 13.52 3.49 9.91
C PHE A 230 14.95 4.01 10.11
N ASN A 231 15.92 3.52 9.35
CA ASN A 231 17.31 4.01 9.41
C ASN A 231 17.41 5.49 9.04
N HIS A 232 16.63 5.91 8.02
CA HIS A 232 16.59 7.30 7.57
C HIS A 232 16.10 8.24 8.68
N TYR A 233 15.01 7.90 9.35
CA TYR A 233 14.42 8.77 10.39
C TYR A 233 14.91 8.48 11.79
N SER A 234 15.23 7.23 12.13
CA SER A 234 15.71 6.75 13.44
C SER A 234 14.89 7.26 14.64
N VAL A 235 13.55 7.32 14.47
CA VAL A 235 12.63 7.85 15.49
C VAL A 235 11.58 6.82 15.86
N ILE A 236 11.25 6.77 17.15
CA ILE A 236 10.12 6.02 17.72
C ILE A 236 9.17 7.06 18.31
N LEU A 237 7.89 6.94 18.02
CA LEU A 237 6.88 7.90 18.48
C LEU A 237 5.94 7.26 19.50
N ASP A 238 5.33 8.11 20.34
CA ASP A 238 4.31 7.69 21.27
C ASP A 238 3.07 7.16 20.54
N LYS A 239 2.37 6.20 21.15
CA LYS A 239 1.16 5.62 20.57
C LYS A 239 -0.03 6.55 20.73
N GLU A 240 -0.83 6.64 19.67
CA GLU A 240 -2.17 7.20 19.68
C GLU A 240 -3.20 6.08 19.93
N ASP A 241 -4.37 6.44 20.44
CA ASP A 241 -5.49 5.50 20.52
C ASP A 241 -5.95 5.07 19.14
N ILE A 242 -6.12 3.75 18.94
CA ILE A 242 -6.64 3.22 17.70
C ILE A 242 -8.14 3.57 17.60
N LYS A 243 -8.47 4.42 16.64
CA LYS A 243 -9.84 4.76 16.24
C LYS A 243 -10.06 4.18 14.85
N TYR A 244 -10.93 3.19 14.74
CA TYR A 244 -11.28 2.63 13.45
C TYR A 244 -12.73 2.14 13.49
N ASN A 245 -13.36 2.10 12.32
CA ASN A 245 -14.66 1.48 12.12
C ASN A 245 -14.46 0.20 11.32
N SER A 246 -14.85 -0.94 11.88
CA SER A 246 -14.85 -2.19 11.13
C SER A 246 -15.97 -2.17 10.10
N PHE A 247 -15.66 -2.66 8.91
CA PHE A 247 -16.67 -2.89 7.90
C PHE A 247 -17.17 -4.33 8.04
N GLN A 248 -18.47 -4.53 8.24
CA GLN A 248 -19.07 -5.85 8.18
C GLN A 248 -19.35 -6.20 6.72
N TYR A 249 -18.81 -7.32 6.26
CA TYR A 249 -18.96 -7.77 4.89
C TYR A 249 -19.72 -9.10 4.84
N GLU A 250 -20.76 -9.15 4.02
CA GLU A 250 -21.24 -10.43 3.49
C GLU A 250 -20.31 -10.82 2.34
N LEU A 251 -19.47 -11.83 2.56
CA LEU A 251 -18.49 -12.28 1.57
C LEU A 251 -18.95 -13.58 0.92
N LYS A 252 -19.03 -13.57 -0.40
CA LYS A 252 -19.09 -14.82 -1.17
C LYS A 252 -17.76 -15.55 -0.99
N ARG A 253 -17.79 -16.87 -0.75
CA ARG A 253 -16.59 -17.73 -0.74
C ARG A 253 -15.79 -17.50 -2.01
N CYS A 254 -14.48 -17.37 -1.87
CA CYS A 254 -13.60 -17.03 -2.96
C CYS A 254 -12.85 -18.26 -3.46
N GLU A 255 -12.69 -18.36 -4.78
CA GLU A 255 -11.87 -19.38 -5.46
C GLU A 255 -10.36 -19.16 -5.21
N PHE A 256 -9.95 -18.04 -4.64
CA PHE A 256 -8.56 -17.64 -4.37
C PHE A 256 -7.74 -18.68 -3.62
N ARG A 257 -8.35 -19.49 -2.74
CA ARG A 257 -7.63 -20.46 -1.93
C ARG A 257 -7.02 -21.57 -2.77
N ASN A 258 -7.68 -21.97 -3.85
CA ASN A 258 -7.16 -23.01 -4.75
C ASN A 258 -5.93 -22.49 -5.50
N ASP A 259 -5.97 -21.28 -6.01
CA ASP A 259 -4.83 -20.67 -6.73
C ASP A 259 -3.64 -20.47 -5.81
N PHE A 260 -3.88 -19.96 -4.60
CA PHE A 260 -2.86 -19.82 -3.58
C PHE A 260 -2.22 -21.18 -3.20
N ASN A 261 -3.03 -22.19 -2.95
CA ASN A 261 -2.54 -23.52 -2.61
C ASN A 261 -1.72 -24.16 -3.74
N ASN A 262 -2.07 -23.90 -5.00
CA ASN A 262 -1.31 -24.38 -6.15
C ASN A 262 0.07 -23.69 -6.24
N VAL A 263 0.15 -22.37 -6.01
CA VAL A 263 1.40 -21.61 -6.05
C VAL A 263 2.35 -22.03 -4.93
N TYR A 264 1.83 -22.30 -3.74
CA TYR A 264 2.63 -22.59 -2.54
C TYR A 264 2.58 -24.05 -2.11
N LYS A 265 2.31 -24.98 -3.03
CA LYS A 265 2.16 -26.40 -2.74
C LYS A 265 3.37 -27.00 -2.00
N GLU A 266 4.58 -26.57 -2.32
CA GLU A 266 5.80 -27.06 -1.67
C GLU A 266 5.87 -26.66 -0.20
N TYR A 267 5.46 -25.43 0.14
CA TYR A 267 5.37 -24.94 1.51
C TYR A 267 4.30 -25.66 2.34
N LEU A 268 3.21 -26.11 1.67
CA LEU A 268 2.10 -26.79 2.33
C LEU A 268 2.39 -28.27 2.65
N ASN A 269 3.40 -28.89 2.06
CA ASN A 269 3.75 -30.29 2.32
C ASN A 269 4.25 -30.50 3.76
N ASP A 270 4.85 -29.48 4.38
CA ASP A 270 5.31 -29.50 5.78
C ASP A 270 4.25 -29.01 6.77
N TYR A 271 3.05 -28.73 6.27
CA TYR A 271 1.98 -28.07 6.99
C TYR A 271 1.02 -29.11 7.62
N ASN A 272 1.31 -29.48 8.86
CA ASN A 272 0.39 -30.26 9.69
C ASN A 272 -0.58 -29.30 10.40
N VAL A 273 -1.88 -29.43 10.00
CA VAL A 273 -3.05 -28.76 10.62
C VAL A 273 -2.73 -27.77 11.76
N LEU A 274 -2.72 -26.63 11.49
CA LEU A 274 -2.99 -25.27 11.90
C LEU A 274 -3.31 -25.07 13.37
N ASP A 275 -2.30 -25.07 14.17
CA ASP A 275 -2.39 -24.37 15.45
C ASP A 275 -2.18 -22.86 15.19
N TYR A 276 -3.29 -22.14 15.04
CA TYR A 276 -3.28 -20.68 14.89
C TYR A 276 -2.48 -19.99 16.01
N GLU A 277 -2.63 -20.42 17.26
CA GLU A 277 -1.95 -19.80 18.41
C GLU A 277 -0.44 -20.06 18.35
N LEU A 278 -0.01 -21.24 17.93
CA LEU A 278 1.39 -21.56 17.72
C LEU A 278 2.02 -20.62 16.69
N TYR A 279 1.48 -20.60 15.46
CA TYR A 279 2.05 -19.79 14.38
C TYR A 279 1.93 -18.28 14.64
N ARG A 280 0.87 -17.84 15.30
CA ARG A 280 0.75 -16.47 15.76
C ARG A 280 1.88 -16.09 16.72
N ASN A 281 2.17 -16.93 17.71
CA ASN A 281 3.17 -16.65 18.72
C ASN A 281 4.60 -16.72 18.15
N GLU A 282 4.89 -17.69 17.30
CA GLU A 282 6.18 -17.77 16.60
C GLU A 282 6.38 -16.56 15.69
N TYR A 283 5.36 -16.18 14.94
CA TYR A 283 5.42 -15.01 14.06
C TYR A 283 5.59 -13.71 14.84
N PHE A 284 4.90 -13.53 15.97
CA PHE A 284 5.09 -12.36 16.81
C PHE A 284 6.49 -12.31 17.42
N THR A 285 7.05 -13.45 17.78
CA THR A 285 8.40 -13.52 18.30
C THR A 285 9.43 -13.05 17.26
N ILE A 286 9.30 -13.51 16.02
CA ILE A 286 10.22 -13.09 14.95
C ILE A 286 10.02 -11.63 14.56
N LEU A 287 8.79 -11.09 14.60
CA LEU A 287 8.54 -9.67 14.38
C LEU A 287 9.18 -8.80 15.46
N LEU A 288 9.14 -9.22 16.73
CA LEU A 288 9.84 -8.51 17.80
C LEU A 288 11.37 -8.57 17.63
N GLU A 289 11.90 -9.66 17.10
CA GLU A 289 13.31 -9.75 16.74
C GLU A 289 13.66 -8.86 15.56
N TYR A 290 12.82 -8.80 14.53
CA TYR A 290 12.93 -7.85 13.45
C TYR A 290 12.98 -6.41 13.95
N LEU A 291 12.06 -6.02 14.84
CA LEU A 291 12.01 -4.68 15.42
C LEU A 291 13.27 -4.32 16.22
N LYS A 292 13.87 -5.28 16.94
CA LYS A 292 15.13 -5.07 17.64
C LYS A 292 16.33 -4.87 16.72
N ASN A 293 16.32 -5.57 15.59
CA ASN A 293 17.40 -5.60 14.62
C ASN A 293 17.11 -4.70 13.39
N ILE A 294 16.08 -3.87 13.44
CA ILE A 294 15.54 -3.14 12.29
C ILE A 294 16.59 -2.27 11.57
N LYS A 295 17.63 -1.84 12.27
CA LYS A 295 18.74 -1.08 11.71
C LYS A 295 19.70 -1.92 10.86
N ASN A 296 19.83 -3.20 11.14
CA ASN A 296 20.78 -4.11 10.49
C ASN A 296 20.15 -5.49 10.34
N ILE A 297 19.24 -5.63 9.39
CA ILE A 297 18.55 -6.88 9.13
C ILE A 297 19.43 -7.77 8.25
N ASP A 298 19.66 -9.00 8.68
CA ASP A 298 20.35 -9.99 7.87
C ASP A 298 19.38 -10.88 7.05
N ASN A 299 19.92 -11.57 6.06
CA ASN A 299 19.12 -12.46 5.21
C ASN A 299 18.52 -13.63 5.99
N LYS A 300 19.20 -14.14 7.03
CA LYS A 300 18.71 -15.27 7.83
C LYS A 300 17.42 -14.88 8.57
N LEU A 301 17.37 -13.70 9.15
CA LEU A 301 16.18 -13.17 9.80
C LEU A 301 15.04 -12.98 8.79
N LEU A 302 15.33 -12.43 7.60
CA LEU A 302 14.33 -12.25 6.55
C LEU A 302 13.78 -13.57 6.03
N ASP A 303 14.62 -14.59 5.82
CA ASP A 303 14.20 -15.91 5.35
C ASP A 303 13.27 -16.58 6.38
N GLU A 304 13.59 -16.48 7.67
CA GLU A 304 12.74 -17.01 8.73
C GLU A 304 11.43 -16.22 8.87
N MET A 305 11.47 -14.89 8.70
CA MET A 305 10.27 -14.06 8.68
C MET A 305 9.34 -14.43 7.52
N GLU A 306 9.88 -14.65 6.31
CA GLU A 306 9.09 -15.08 5.14
C GLU A 306 8.37 -16.41 5.41
N ARG A 307 9.09 -17.37 5.98
CA ARG A 307 8.56 -18.69 6.33
C ARG A 307 7.42 -18.57 7.35
N LEU A 308 7.65 -17.85 8.44
CA LEU A 308 6.65 -17.68 9.50
C LEU A 308 5.49 -16.78 9.08
N PHE A 309 5.74 -15.78 8.23
CA PHE A 309 4.67 -14.97 7.61
C PHE A 309 3.72 -15.83 6.79
N PHE A 310 4.25 -16.74 5.98
CA PHE A 310 3.45 -17.66 5.19
C PHE A 310 2.53 -18.52 6.09
N TYR A 311 3.07 -19.16 7.13
CA TYR A 311 2.28 -19.97 8.07
C TYR A 311 1.27 -19.12 8.85
N ARG A 312 1.65 -17.91 9.22
CA ARG A 312 0.75 -16.95 9.87
C ARG A 312 -0.47 -16.63 9.01
N VAL A 313 -0.27 -16.33 7.74
CA VAL A 313 -1.34 -16.01 6.79
C VAL A 313 -2.34 -17.15 6.69
N ILE A 314 -1.86 -18.37 6.46
CA ILE A 314 -2.73 -19.53 6.28
C ILE A 314 -3.47 -19.88 7.58
N SER A 315 -2.76 -19.93 8.71
CA SER A 315 -3.39 -20.23 10.01
C SER A 315 -4.46 -19.20 10.38
N PHE A 316 -4.27 -17.94 10.00
CA PHE A 316 -5.27 -16.90 10.17
C PHE A 316 -6.53 -17.16 9.32
N TRP A 317 -6.38 -17.49 8.05
CA TRP A 317 -7.52 -17.79 7.18
C TRP A 317 -8.31 -18.98 7.69
N ASP A 318 -7.63 -20.05 8.11
CA ASP A 318 -8.29 -21.24 8.64
C ASP A 318 -9.03 -20.96 9.95
N LYS A 319 -8.43 -20.17 10.85
CA LYS A 319 -9.12 -19.70 12.05
C LYS A 319 -10.41 -18.97 11.72
N MET A 320 -10.37 -18.09 10.71
CA MET A 320 -11.55 -17.32 10.28
C MET A 320 -12.61 -18.20 9.56
N ASP A 321 -12.18 -19.29 8.91
CA ASP A 321 -13.09 -20.25 8.29
C ASP A 321 -13.79 -21.15 9.33
N LEU A 322 -13.12 -21.43 10.45
CA LEU A 322 -13.66 -22.26 11.53
C LEU A 322 -14.62 -21.51 12.46
N ASP A 323 -14.45 -20.20 12.59
CA ASP A 323 -15.27 -19.37 13.48
C ASP A 323 -15.77 -18.11 12.79
N ASN A 324 -16.94 -18.21 12.17
CA ASN A 324 -17.59 -17.09 11.47
C ASN A 324 -18.08 -15.95 12.40
N ASN A 325 -17.99 -16.12 13.73
CA ASN A 325 -18.38 -15.07 14.68
C ASN A 325 -17.24 -14.07 14.94
N ILE A 326 -16.02 -14.40 14.54
CA ILE A 326 -14.86 -13.50 14.72
C ILE A 326 -14.86 -12.49 13.58
N ASN A 327 -14.90 -11.19 13.92
CA ASN A 327 -14.57 -10.15 12.98
C ASN A 327 -13.05 -10.13 12.80
N TRP A 328 -12.58 -10.44 11.60
CA TRP A 328 -11.17 -10.55 11.31
C TRP A 328 -10.40 -9.22 11.43
N GLU A 329 -11.05 -8.09 11.15
CA GLU A 329 -10.44 -6.77 11.33
C GLU A 329 -10.23 -6.44 12.81
N ASP A 330 -11.22 -6.73 13.66
CA ASP A 330 -11.10 -6.57 15.11
C ASP A 330 -9.95 -7.40 15.68
N LEU A 331 -9.74 -8.59 15.12
CA LEU A 331 -8.62 -9.45 15.53
C LEU A 331 -7.28 -8.83 15.13
N ILE A 332 -7.14 -8.30 13.91
CA ILE A 332 -5.92 -7.59 13.48
C ILE A 332 -5.65 -6.37 14.39
N VAL A 333 -6.66 -5.60 14.73
CA VAL A 333 -6.52 -4.44 15.63
C VAL A 333 -6.08 -4.87 17.03
N LYS A 334 -6.69 -5.92 17.58
CA LYS A 334 -6.31 -6.49 18.87
C LYS A 334 -4.84 -6.92 18.88
N GLU A 335 -4.43 -7.69 17.89
CA GLU A 335 -3.05 -8.17 17.76
C GLU A 335 -2.04 -7.04 17.54
N THR A 336 -2.43 -6.00 16.82
CA THR A 336 -1.61 -4.79 16.64
C THR A 336 -1.34 -4.10 17.99
N ARG A 337 -2.34 -3.99 18.87
CA ARG A 337 -2.16 -3.45 20.22
C ARG A 337 -1.23 -4.33 21.07
N GLU A 338 -1.46 -5.64 21.08
CA GLU A 338 -0.63 -6.60 21.81
C GLU A 338 0.83 -6.57 21.34
N MET A 339 1.05 -6.42 20.03
CA MET A 339 2.41 -6.29 19.48
C MET A 339 3.12 -5.05 20.00
N ARG A 340 2.45 -3.90 20.03
CA ARG A 340 3.00 -2.65 20.58
C ARG A 340 3.32 -2.76 22.07
N GLU A 341 2.43 -3.33 22.86
CA GLU A 341 2.66 -3.54 24.29
C GLU A 341 3.90 -4.42 24.55
N ASN A 342 4.03 -5.51 23.81
CA ASN A 342 5.21 -6.38 23.89
C ASN A 342 6.50 -5.67 23.44
N TYR A 343 6.42 -4.78 22.48
CA TYR A 343 7.55 -3.97 22.01
C TYR A 343 7.97 -2.94 23.07
N GLU A 344 7.04 -2.27 23.73
CA GLU A 344 7.29 -1.30 24.80
C GLU A 344 7.96 -1.96 26.02
N VAL A 345 7.43 -3.11 26.48
CA VAL A 345 8.01 -3.86 27.61
C VAL A 345 9.44 -4.31 27.36
N LYS A 346 9.79 -4.64 26.12
CA LYS A 346 11.16 -5.10 25.78
C LYS A 346 12.16 -3.96 25.58
N ASN A 347 11.69 -2.73 25.43
CA ASN A 347 12.52 -1.54 25.23
C ASN A 347 12.54 -0.60 26.45
N SER A 348 11.75 -0.88 27.51
CA SER A 348 11.79 -0.24 28.83
C SER A 348 12.80 -0.94 29.73
#